data_afb5b3351f28aa915cd9a53af4990e9f
#
_entry.id   afb5b3351f28aa915cd9a53af4990e9f
#
_cell.length_a   1.000
_cell.length_b   1.000
_cell.length_c   1.000
_cell.angle_alpha   90.00
_cell.angle_beta   90.00
_cell.angle_gamma   90.00
#
_symmetry.space_group_name_H-M   'P 1'
#
loop_
_entity.id
_entity.type
_entity.pdbx_description
1 polymer ?
#
loop_
_entity_poly.entity_id
_entity_poly.type
_entity_poly.pdbx_seq_one_letter_code
_entity_poly.pdbx_strand_id
1 'polypeptide(L)'
;MMSGLASCTASQNDEDLTDTTSVFRSAMDIYGVEYASDNISDKNNIPSILAEDMCAVLETLRLNSNTQQNCIRTSDNSYEKVIMNGTYQAVTRSSGNEDFALSVALKFSIEKGQVYYWGTDYSYSSGLFDWSAQGLSLSPQKDADDYTYEFESETFLYFKVSDEADTIVRVPVVFRGSYNFRTEQGQYYFKLLKYSR
;
A
#
# COMPACT_ATOMS: atom_id res chain seq x y z
N MET A 1 29.07 -10.79 2.06
CA MET A 1 28.04 -10.82 3.15
C MET A 1 26.76 -11.23 2.49
N MET A 2 26.32 -12.47 2.76
CA MET A 2 25.07 -12.99 2.17
C MET A 2 23.92 -12.49 3.02
N SER A 3 23.07 -11.64 2.44
CA SER A 3 21.79 -11.22 3.00
C SER A 3 20.84 -12.43 2.95
N GLY A 4 20.54 -13.00 4.13
CA GLY A 4 19.54 -14.05 4.22
C GLY A 4 18.20 -13.51 3.79
N LEU A 5 17.65 -14.00 2.68
CA LEU A 5 16.27 -13.86 2.29
C LEU A 5 15.45 -14.56 3.37
N ALA A 6 14.72 -13.81 4.20
CA ALA A 6 13.66 -14.36 5.00
C ALA A 6 12.50 -14.69 4.04
N SER A 7 12.66 -15.82 3.33
CA SER A 7 11.61 -16.37 2.50
C SER A 7 10.58 -17.02 3.40
N CYS A 8 9.31 -16.73 3.22
CA CYS A 8 8.21 -17.52 3.74
C CYS A 8 8.12 -18.91 3.07
N THR A 9 9.22 -19.40 2.48
CA THR A 9 9.28 -20.72 1.90
C THR A 9 9.52 -21.75 3.00
N ALA A 10 8.46 -22.49 3.34
CA ALA A 10 8.58 -23.74 4.07
C ALA A 10 9.35 -24.76 3.23
N SER A 11 10.26 -25.50 3.85
CA SER A 11 10.99 -26.57 3.20
C SER A 11 10.04 -27.72 2.86
N GLN A 12 10.09 -28.17 1.61
CA GLN A 12 9.31 -29.32 1.13
C GLN A 12 9.64 -30.58 1.93
N ASN A 13 8.73 -31.00 2.81
CA ASN A 13 8.57 -32.40 3.21
C ASN A 13 7.13 -32.60 3.70
N ASP A 14 6.47 -33.62 3.20
CA ASP A 14 5.14 -34.16 3.41
C ASP A 14 4.49 -33.92 4.80
N GLU A 15 3.74 -32.81 4.94
CA GLU A 15 2.62 -32.67 5.90
C GLU A 15 1.81 -31.42 5.55
N ASP A 16 0.87 -31.56 4.61
CA ASP A 16 0.17 -30.48 3.89
C ASP A 16 -0.81 -29.63 4.74
N LEU A 17 -0.99 -29.88 6.01
CA LEU A 17 -1.96 -29.16 6.86
C LEU A 17 -1.33 -28.36 8.02
N THR A 18 -0.09 -28.61 8.37
CA THR A 18 0.61 -27.89 9.42
C THR A 18 1.36 -26.67 8.91
N ASP A 19 1.55 -26.56 7.61
CA ASP A 19 2.45 -25.57 6.99
C ASP A 19 1.78 -24.21 6.73
N THR A 20 0.51 -24.21 6.26
CA THR A 20 -0.24 -22.97 5.98
C THR A 20 -0.45 -22.13 7.24
N THR A 21 -0.80 -22.73 8.37
CA THR A 21 -0.95 -22.03 9.65
C THR A 21 0.36 -21.41 10.12
N SER A 22 1.51 -22.03 9.79
CA SER A 22 2.83 -21.46 10.10
C SER A 22 3.17 -20.25 9.23
N VAL A 23 2.85 -20.30 7.94
CA VAL A 23 3.03 -19.18 6.99
C VAL A 23 2.19 -17.99 7.40
N PHE A 24 0.91 -18.23 7.70
CA PHE A 24 0.00 -17.17 8.15
C PHE A 24 0.44 -16.51 9.45
N ARG A 25 0.83 -17.29 10.47
CA ARG A 25 1.37 -16.75 11.74
C ARG A 25 2.64 -15.95 11.52
N SER A 26 3.54 -16.45 10.68
CA SER A 26 4.76 -15.74 10.32
C SER A 26 4.43 -14.39 9.63
N ALA A 27 3.42 -14.34 8.78
CA ALA A 27 2.96 -13.11 8.15
C ALA A 27 2.44 -12.09 9.18
N MET A 28 1.69 -12.53 10.20
CA MET A 28 1.23 -11.66 11.28
C MET A 28 2.41 -11.01 12.02
N ASP A 29 3.44 -11.79 12.32
CA ASP A 29 4.60 -11.31 13.04
C ASP A 29 5.51 -10.43 12.19
N ILE A 30 5.76 -10.85 10.95
CA ILE A 30 6.71 -10.18 10.05
C ILE A 30 6.13 -8.90 9.46
N TYR A 31 4.92 -8.92 8.94
CA TYR A 31 4.35 -7.81 8.17
C TYR A 31 3.34 -6.96 8.95
N GLY A 32 3.03 -7.32 10.19
CA GLY A 32 2.02 -6.62 10.99
C GLY A 32 0.61 -6.89 10.53
N VAL A 33 0.37 -8.08 9.97
CA VAL A 33 -0.99 -8.52 9.62
C VAL A 33 -1.84 -8.60 10.88
N GLU A 34 -3.05 -8.08 10.82
CA GLU A 34 -4.00 -8.07 11.92
C GLU A 34 -5.34 -8.66 11.47
N TYR A 35 -6.07 -9.30 12.38
CA TYR A 35 -7.44 -9.67 12.09
C TYR A 35 -8.27 -8.41 11.85
N ALA A 36 -9.03 -8.42 10.76
CA ALA A 36 -9.92 -7.30 10.48
C ALA A 36 -11.13 -7.35 11.44
N SER A 37 -11.54 -6.18 11.95
CA SER A 37 -12.75 -6.08 12.78
C SER A 37 -14.00 -6.36 11.95
N ASP A 38 -15.09 -6.80 12.59
CA ASP A 38 -16.35 -7.22 11.94
C ASP A 38 -17.08 -6.15 11.12
N ASN A 39 -16.68 -4.89 11.20
CA ASN A 39 -17.34 -3.72 10.58
C ASN A 39 -16.81 -3.37 9.18
N ILE A 40 -16.30 -4.33 8.41
CA ILE A 40 -15.92 -4.06 7.02
C ILE A 40 -17.18 -4.01 6.18
N SER A 41 -17.43 -2.86 5.56
CA SER A 41 -18.67 -2.57 4.85
C SER A 41 -18.88 -3.40 3.57
N ASP A 42 -17.86 -4.08 3.07
CA ASP A 42 -17.93 -4.79 1.77
C ASP A 42 -17.07 -6.07 1.72
N LYS A 43 -17.28 -6.96 2.69
CA LYS A 43 -16.55 -8.24 2.82
C LYS A 43 -16.60 -9.12 1.56
N ASN A 44 -17.64 -8.96 0.75
CA ASN A 44 -17.87 -9.80 -0.42
C ASN A 44 -17.00 -9.43 -1.62
N ASN A 45 -16.44 -8.23 -1.63
CA ASN A 45 -15.60 -7.74 -2.73
C ASN A 45 -14.10 -7.98 -2.49
N ILE A 46 -13.71 -8.45 -1.31
CA ILE A 46 -12.31 -8.75 -1.01
C ILE A 46 -11.94 -10.05 -1.74
N PRO A 47 -10.91 -10.02 -2.61
CA PRO A 47 -10.45 -11.22 -3.31
C PRO A 47 -9.99 -12.30 -2.31
N SER A 48 -10.32 -13.55 -2.61
CA SER A 48 -9.90 -14.70 -1.81
C SER A 48 -8.59 -15.25 -2.37
N ILE A 49 -7.55 -15.28 -1.55
CA ILE A 49 -6.19 -15.70 -1.94
C ILE A 49 -5.60 -16.67 -0.91
N LEU A 50 -4.51 -17.34 -1.28
CA LEU A 50 -3.74 -18.17 -0.35
C LEU A 50 -2.88 -17.29 0.58
N ALA A 51 -2.56 -17.81 1.77
CA ALA A 51 -1.64 -17.14 2.70
C ALA A 51 -0.27 -16.86 2.08
N GLU A 52 0.24 -17.78 1.27
CA GLU A 52 1.51 -17.60 0.55
C GLU A 52 1.43 -16.46 -0.47
N ASP A 53 0.32 -16.31 -1.19
CA ASP A 53 0.13 -15.23 -2.16
C ASP A 53 0.03 -13.87 -1.47
N MET A 54 -0.65 -13.80 -0.31
CA MET A 54 -0.62 -12.63 0.56
C MET A 54 0.81 -12.28 0.96
N CYS A 55 1.61 -13.26 1.41
CA CYS A 55 3.02 -13.05 1.76
C CYS A 55 3.82 -12.50 0.56
N ALA A 56 3.58 -12.99 -0.65
CA ALA A 56 4.27 -12.50 -1.86
C ALA A 56 3.97 -11.02 -2.13
N VAL A 57 2.73 -10.58 -1.96
CA VAL A 57 2.35 -9.16 -2.06
C VAL A 57 3.06 -8.32 -1.00
N LEU A 58 3.02 -8.78 0.26
CA LEU A 58 3.60 -8.06 1.38
C LEU A 58 5.13 -7.97 1.29
N GLU A 59 5.79 -9.04 0.83
CA GLU A 59 7.23 -9.04 0.58
C GLU A 59 7.60 -8.07 -0.55
N THR A 60 6.80 -8.01 -1.61
CA THR A 60 7.00 -7.05 -2.71
C THR A 60 6.93 -5.61 -2.20
N LEU A 61 5.94 -5.29 -1.37
CA LEU A 61 5.83 -3.97 -0.73
C LEU A 61 7.00 -3.69 0.20
N ARG A 62 7.42 -4.69 0.99
CA ARG A 62 8.56 -4.58 1.90
C ARG A 62 9.87 -4.26 1.16
N LEU A 63 10.15 -4.97 0.08
CA LEU A 63 11.35 -4.75 -0.74
C LEU A 63 11.38 -3.36 -1.39
N ASN A 64 10.22 -2.82 -1.71
CA ASN A 64 10.06 -1.50 -2.32
C ASN A 64 9.85 -0.36 -1.31
N SER A 65 9.75 -0.66 -0.01
CA SER A 65 9.38 0.31 1.04
C SER A 65 10.34 1.49 1.21
N ASN A 66 11.58 1.37 0.76
CA ASN A 66 12.58 2.44 0.79
C ASN A 66 12.82 3.07 -0.58
N THR A 67 12.07 2.64 -1.60
CA THR A 67 12.20 3.17 -2.94
C THR A 67 11.37 4.44 -3.05
N GLN A 68 12.02 5.59 -3.05
CA GLN A 68 11.36 6.86 -3.34
C GLN A 68 11.01 6.95 -4.82
N GLN A 69 9.78 7.36 -5.09
CA GLN A 69 9.28 7.58 -6.44
C GLN A 69 8.96 9.05 -6.63
N ASN A 70 9.04 9.53 -7.88
CA ASN A 70 8.75 10.92 -8.18
C ASN A 70 7.25 11.14 -8.33
N CYS A 71 6.75 12.24 -7.75
CA CYS A 71 5.40 12.71 -7.98
C CYS A 71 5.24 13.19 -9.42
N ILE A 72 4.05 12.98 -9.98
CA ILE A 72 3.68 13.47 -11.31
C ILE A 72 2.65 14.58 -11.14
N ARG A 73 2.94 15.79 -11.66
CA ARG A 73 1.96 16.87 -11.72
C ARG A 73 1.19 16.82 -13.04
N THR A 74 -0.11 16.94 -12.95
CA THR A 74 -1.01 17.09 -14.10
C THR A 74 -2.03 18.19 -13.81
N SER A 75 -2.52 18.84 -14.86
CA SER A 75 -3.60 19.82 -14.74
C SER A 75 -4.87 19.24 -15.36
N ASP A 76 -5.97 19.42 -14.67
CA ASP A 76 -7.32 19.14 -15.17
C ASP A 76 -8.13 20.43 -15.01
N ASN A 77 -9.13 20.67 -15.87
CA ASN A 77 -9.85 21.94 -16.08
C ASN A 77 -10.13 22.82 -14.85
N SER A 78 -10.06 22.28 -13.65
CA SER A 78 -10.34 22.99 -12.39
C SER A 78 -9.28 22.82 -11.31
N TYR A 79 -8.38 21.83 -11.44
CA TYR A 79 -7.43 21.47 -10.39
C TYR A 79 -6.07 21.07 -10.95
N GLU A 80 -5.04 21.40 -10.19
CA GLU A 80 -3.73 20.76 -10.31
C GLU A 80 -3.74 19.45 -9.52
N LYS A 81 -3.28 18.38 -10.11
CA LYS A 81 -3.17 17.07 -9.45
C LYS A 81 -1.70 16.71 -9.26
N VAL A 82 -1.36 16.32 -8.05
CA VAL A 82 -0.08 15.69 -7.73
C VAL A 82 -0.35 14.20 -7.54
N ILE A 83 0.10 13.40 -8.49
CA ILE A 83 -0.18 11.97 -8.58
C ILE A 83 1.02 11.18 -8.08
N MET A 84 0.74 10.21 -7.26
CA MET A 84 1.67 9.26 -6.69
C MET A 84 1.18 7.85 -7.00
N ASN A 85 1.91 7.16 -7.86
CA ASN A 85 1.47 5.89 -8.43
C ASN A 85 2.52 4.79 -8.23
N GLY A 86 2.35 3.96 -7.21
CA GLY A 86 3.17 2.78 -6.98
C GLY A 86 2.67 1.61 -7.83
N THR A 87 3.53 1.10 -8.71
CA THR A 87 3.27 -0.09 -9.53
C THR A 87 4.22 -1.20 -9.09
N TYR A 88 3.69 -2.38 -8.87
CA TYR A 88 4.41 -3.51 -8.29
C TYR A 88 4.06 -4.80 -9.02
N GLN A 89 4.97 -5.77 -8.97
CA GLN A 89 4.72 -7.13 -9.45
C GLN A 89 5.06 -8.12 -8.34
N ALA A 90 4.08 -8.91 -7.94
CA ALA A 90 4.26 -10.03 -7.01
C ALA A 90 4.34 -11.35 -7.79
N VAL A 91 5.16 -12.28 -7.30
CA VAL A 91 5.20 -13.64 -7.83
C VAL A 91 4.40 -14.52 -6.88
N THR A 92 3.17 -14.83 -7.29
CA THR A 92 2.24 -15.64 -6.52
C THR A 92 2.33 -17.12 -6.90
N ARG A 93 1.96 -18.01 -5.98
CA ARG A 93 1.91 -19.44 -6.24
C ARG A 93 0.73 -19.82 -7.15
N SER A 94 -0.41 -19.16 -6.97
CA SER A 94 -1.64 -19.48 -7.68
C SER A 94 -1.66 -19.02 -9.13
N SER A 95 -1.06 -17.86 -9.45
CA SER A 95 -1.21 -17.20 -10.75
C SER A 95 0.11 -16.85 -11.42
N GLY A 96 1.26 -16.97 -10.71
CA GLY A 96 2.56 -16.53 -11.21
C GLY A 96 2.76 -15.04 -11.02
N ASN A 97 3.13 -14.31 -12.09
CA ASN A 97 3.35 -12.87 -12.02
C ASN A 97 2.03 -12.12 -11.99
N GLU A 98 1.78 -11.41 -10.89
CA GLU A 98 0.59 -10.58 -10.68
C GLU A 98 0.98 -9.12 -10.49
N ASP A 99 0.49 -8.27 -11.36
CA ASP A 99 0.70 -6.82 -11.28
C ASP A 99 -0.35 -6.18 -10.38
N PHE A 100 0.07 -5.24 -9.54
CA PHE A 100 -0.85 -4.41 -8.77
C PHE A 100 -0.34 -2.97 -8.66
N ALA A 101 -1.27 -2.04 -8.46
CA ALA A 101 -0.95 -0.62 -8.34
C ALA A 101 -1.76 0.03 -7.22
N LEU A 102 -1.12 0.97 -6.53
CA LEU A 102 -1.74 1.88 -5.56
C LEU A 102 -1.54 3.30 -6.06
N SER A 103 -2.59 4.10 -6.13
CA SER A 103 -2.52 5.47 -6.63
C SER A 103 -3.22 6.44 -5.69
N VAL A 104 -2.53 7.53 -5.38
CA VAL A 104 -3.06 8.66 -4.63
C VAL A 104 -2.90 9.91 -5.48
N ALA A 105 -3.94 10.71 -5.61
CA ALA A 105 -3.92 11.99 -6.30
C ALA A 105 -4.39 13.09 -5.36
N LEU A 106 -3.48 14.00 -5.01
CA LEU A 106 -3.81 15.22 -4.26
C LEU A 106 -4.27 16.29 -5.23
N LYS A 107 -5.42 16.91 -4.93
CA LYS A 107 -6.00 17.99 -5.75
C LYS A 107 -5.71 19.34 -5.11
N PHE A 108 -5.22 20.27 -5.92
CA PHE A 108 -4.91 21.63 -5.52
C PHE A 108 -5.49 22.65 -6.51
N SER A 109 -5.80 23.85 -6.02
CA SER A 109 -5.98 25.03 -6.88
C SER A 109 -4.82 26.00 -6.67
N ILE A 110 -4.49 26.75 -7.72
CA ILE A 110 -3.50 27.82 -7.64
C ILE A 110 -4.19 29.14 -7.97
N GLU A 111 -4.35 30.00 -6.98
CA GLU A 111 -5.00 31.28 -7.09
C GLU A 111 -4.05 32.39 -6.67
N LYS A 112 -3.78 33.32 -7.59
CA LYS A 112 -2.85 34.45 -7.33
C LYS A 112 -1.49 34.05 -6.77
N GLY A 113 -0.98 32.90 -7.22
CA GLY A 113 0.29 32.33 -6.75
C GLY A 113 0.23 31.62 -5.40
N GLN A 114 -0.94 31.48 -4.81
CA GLN A 114 -1.14 30.68 -3.60
C GLN A 114 -1.73 29.31 -3.97
N VAL A 115 -1.26 28.29 -3.28
CA VAL A 115 -1.68 26.90 -3.47
C VAL A 115 -2.65 26.51 -2.36
N TYR A 116 -3.78 25.97 -2.75
CA TYR A 116 -4.83 25.50 -1.83
C TYR A 116 -5.12 24.02 -2.07
N TYR A 117 -5.11 23.24 -1.02
CA TYR A 117 -5.50 21.83 -1.08
C TYR A 117 -7.03 21.68 -1.09
N TRP A 118 -7.54 20.83 -1.99
CA TRP A 118 -8.98 20.57 -2.16
C TRP A 118 -9.43 19.19 -1.75
N GLY A 119 -8.55 18.21 -1.81
CA GLY A 119 -8.91 16.84 -1.46
C GLY A 119 -8.02 15.80 -2.11
N THR A 120 -8.34 14.55 -1.84
CA THR A 120 -7.56 13.40 -2.29
C THR A 120 -8.47 12.40 -3.00
N ASP A 121 -7.99 11.90 -4.14
CA ASP A 121 -8.58 10.74 -4.81
C ASP A 121 -7.66 9.53 -4.58
N TYR A 122 -8.25 8.37 -4.41
CA TYR A 122 -7.57 7.10 -4.25
C TYR A 122 -8.08 6.13 -5.30
N SER A 123 -7.17 5.36 -5.88
CA SER A 123 -7.50 4.26 -6.76
C SER A 123 -6.47 3.15 -6.64
N TYR A 124 -6.88 1.94 -6.92
CA TYR A 124 -5.98 0.79 -6.98
C TYR A 124 -6.40 -0.15 -8.10
N SER A 125 -5.45 -0.99 -8.51
CA SER A 125 -5.69 -2.09 -9.43
C SER A 125 -5.03 -3.33 -8.83
N SER A 126 -5.82 -4.30 -8.42
CA SER A 126 -5.34 -5.56 -7.88
C SER A 126 -6.45 -6.60 -7.92
N GLY A 127 -6.11 -7.85 -8.29
CA GLY A 127 -6.93 -9.02 -8.09
C GLY A 127 -6.63 -9.77 -6.77
N LEU A 128 -5.72 -9.24 -5.95
CA LEU A 128 -5.15 -9.95 -4.79
C LEU A 128 -5.63 -9.39 -3.44
N PHE A 129 -6.07 -8.15 -3.41
CA PHE A 129 -6.49 -7.47 -2.17
C PHE A 129 -7.50 -6.35 -2.46
N ASP A 130 -8.18 -5.90 -1.41
CA ASP A 130 -8.91 -4.64 -1.41
C ASP A 130 -8.10 -3.56 -0.67
N TRP A 131 -8.11 -2.34 -1.19
CA TRP A 131 -7.48 -1.21 -0.53
C TRP A 131 -8.53 -0.22 -0.03
N SER A 132 -8.73 -0.22 1.28
CA SER A 132 -9.65 0.74 1.89
C SER A 132 -8.93 2.05 2.16
N ALA A 133 -9.22 3.00 1.30
CA ALA A 133 -8.90 4.41 1.50
C ALA A 133 -10.04 5.17 2.21
N GLN A 134 -11.08 4.47 2.63
CA GLN A 134 -12.24 5.09 3.30
C GLN A 134 -11.83 5.67 4.66
N GLY A 135 -12.15 6.94 4.85
CA GLY A 135 -11.86 7.65 6.09
C GLY A 135 -10.45 8.22 6.20
N LEU A 136 -9.64 8.12 5.16
CA LEU A 136 -8.35 8.77 5.12
C LEU A 136 -8.51 10.27 4.97
N SER A 137 -8.22 10.97 6.05
CA SER A 137 -8.07 12.44 6.04
C SER A 137 -6.60 12.74 5.79
N LEU A 138 -6.21 12.84 4.53
CA LEU A 138 -4.92 13.37 4.18
C LEU A 138 -5.02 14.90 4.23
N SER A 139 -4.32 15.51 5.18
CA SER A 139 -4.22 16.98 5.28
C SER A 139 -2.79 17.37 5.03
N PRO A 140 -2.42 17.67 3.78
CA PRO A 140 -1.08 18.10 3.47
C PRO A 140 -0.70 19.33 4.31
N GLN A 141 0.43 19.24 5.00
CA GLN A 141 0.96 20.35 5.77
C GLN A 141 1.82 21.21 4.85
N LYS A 142 1.54 22.51 4.88
CA LYS A 142 2.32 23.50 4.14
C LYS A 142 3.58 23.84 4.93
N ASP A 143 4.73 23.74 4.29
CA ASP A 143 6.00 24.11 4.91
C ASP A 143 6.22 25.64 4.95
N ALA A 144 7.24 26.04 5.69
CA ALA A 144 7.61 27.45 5.90
C ALA A 144 7.97 28.22 4.61
N ASP A 145 8.32 27.52 3.53
CA ASP A 145 8.57 28.13 2.21
C ASP A 145 7.29 28.47 1.43
N ASP A 146 6.12 28.13 1.98
CA ASP A 146 4.79 28.33 1.39
C ASP A 146 4.52 27.58 0.08
N TYR A 147 5.45 26.79 -0.42
CA TYR A 147 5.33 26.03 -1.68
C TYR A 147 5.47 24.52 -1.52
N THR A 148 6.09 24.06 -0.45
CA THR A 148 6.23 22.64 -0.15
C THR A 148 5.06 22.14 0.68
N TYR A 149 4.47 21.06 0.23
CA TYR A 149 3.44 20.32 0.96
C TYR A 149 3.99 18.97 1.35
N GLU A 150 3.99 18.69 2.65
CA GLU A 150 4.25 17.38 3.21
C GLU A 150 2.93 16.65 3.45
N PHE A 151 2.91 15.36 3.22
CA PHE A 151 1.74 14.53 3.43
C PHE A 151 2.13 13.17 3.99
N GLU A 152 1.32 12.68 4.90
CA GLU A 152 1.43 11.35 5.47
C GLU A 152 0.02 10.83 5.78
N SER A 153 -0.21 9.55 5.50
CA SER A 153 -1.45 8.88 5.86
C SER A 153 -1.22 7.39 6.07
N GLU A 154 -1.95 6.82 7.00
CA GLU A 154 -2.04 5.39 7.21
C GLU A 154 -3.28 4.85 6.50
N THR A 155 -3.14 3.72 5.84
CA THR A 155 -4.21 3.04 5.12
C THR A 155 -4.09 1.54 5.34
N PHE A 156 -5.07 0.77 4.86
CA PHE A 156 -5.10 -0.67 5.06
C PHE A 156 -5.33 -1.42 3.75
N LEU A 157 -4.52 -2.45 3.53
CA LEU A 157 -4.81 -3.50 2.57
C LEU A 157 -5.60 -4.60 3.28
N TYR A 158 -6.66 -5.09 2.64
CA TYR A 158 -7.49 -6.17 3.15
C TYR A 158 -7.32 -7.39 2.28
N PHE A 159 -7.12 -8.53 2.91
CA PHE A 159 -7.00 -9.84 2.27
C PHE A 159 -8.02 -10.79 2.87
N LYS A 160 -8.60 -11.65 2.04
CA LYS A 160 -9.39 -12.79 2.48
C LYS A 160 -8.58 -14.06 2.25
N VAL A 161 -8.14 -14.69 3.31
CA VAL A 161 -7.21 -15.82 3.26
C VAL A 161 -7.98 -17.13 3.23
N SER A 162 -8.03 -17.79 2.06
CA SER A 162 -8.89 -18.95 1.80
C SER A 162 -8.47 -20.21 2.52
N ASP A 163 -7.18 -20.45 2.67
CA ASP A 163 -6.60 -21.59 3.39
C ASP A 163 -6.60 -21.41 4.91
N GLU A 164 -7.05 -20.26 5.40
CA GLU A 164 -7.31 -19.94 6.81
C GLU A 164 -8.80 -19.67 7.06
N ALA A 165 -9.65 -20.57 6.59
CA ALA A 165 -11.11 -20.52 6.76
C ALA A 165 -11.76 -19.20 6.29
N ASP A 166 -11.30 -18.66 5.16
CA ASP A 166 -11.77 -17.39 4.61
C ASP A 166 -11.61 -16.21 5.59
N THR A 167 -10.58 -16.26 6.43
CA THR A 167 -10.30 -15.21 7.41
C THR A 167 -9.95 -13.89 6.72
N ILE A 168 -10.60 -12.83 7.13
CA ILE A 168 -10.27 -11.49 6.64
C ILE A 168 -9.26 -10.85 7.58
N VAL A 169 -8.16 -10.40 6.97
CA VAL A 169 -7.09 -9.69 7.66
C VAL A 169 -6.84 -8.34 7.01
N ARG A 170 -6.19 -7.46 7.75
CA ARG A 170 -5.73 -6.16 7.28
C ARG A 170 -4.25 -5.95 7.56
N VAL A 171 -3.62 -5.15 6.73
CA VAL A 171 -2.22 -4.79 6.88
C VAL A 171 -2.09 -3.27 6.78
N PRO A 172 -1.53 -2.60 7.80
CA PRO A 172 -1.33 -1.16 7.76
C PRO A 172 -0.20 -0.79 6.79
N VAL A 173 -0.51 0.13 5.89
CA VAL A 173 0.43 0.72 4.93
C VAL A 173 0.49 2.22 5.15
N VAL A 174 1.68 2.77 5.31
CA VAL A 174 1.89 4.21 5.35
C VAL A 174 2.22 4.70 3.95
N PHE A 175 1.55 5.76 3.59
CA PHE A 175 1.82 6.56 2.43
C PHE A 175 2.37 7.91 2.90
N ARG A 176 3.58 8.28 2.44
CA ARG A 176 4.23 9.52 2.83
C ARG A 176 5.01 10.13 1.67
N GLY A 177 5.07 11.47 1.65
CA GLY A 177 5.87 12.19 0.67
C GLY A 177 5.83 13.69 0.86
N SER A 178 6.41 14.39 -0.12
CA SER A 178 6.37 15.84 -0.22
C SER A 178 6.35 16.28 -1.68
N TYR A 179 5.79 17.45 -1.94
CA TYR A 179 5.78 18.09 -3.25
C TYR A 179 5.97 19.59 -3.13
N ASN A 180 6.90 20.14 -3.92
CA ASN A 180 7.15 21.57 -4.00
C ASN A 180 6.63 22.14 -5.32
N PHE A 181 5.65 23.05 -5.24
CA PHE A 181 4.99 23.65 -6.39
C PHE A 181 5.86 24.69 -7.14
N ARG A 182 6.92 25.21 -6.52
CA ARG A 182 7.84 26.15 -7.18
C ARG A 182 8.85 25.41 -8.06
N THR A 183 9.40 24.30 -7.55
CA THR A 183 10.38 23.50 -8.29
C THR A 183 9.72 22.43 -9.15
N GLU A 184 8.42 22.19 -8.96
CA GLU A 184 7.62 21.13 -9.58
C GLU A 184 8.18 19.72 -9.32
N GLN A 185 8.81 19.54 -8.15
CA GLN A 185 9.43 18.29 -7.76
C GLN A 185 8.84 17.77 -6.46
N GLY A 186 8.74 16.48 -6.36
CA GLY A 186 8.29 15.79 -5.16
C GLY A 186 8.60 14.31 -5.20
N GLN A 187 8.63 13.73 -4.02
CA GLN A 187 8.91 12.31 -3.84
C GLN A 187 7.94 11.71 -2.85
N TYR A 188 7.65 10.44 -3.02
CA TYR A 188 6.78 9.68 -2.14
C TYR A 188 7.22 8.22 -2.04
N TYR A 189 6.66 7.53 -1.07
CA TYR A 189 6.78 6.08 -0.92
C TYR A 189 5.54 5.49 -0.24
N PHE A 190 5.32 4.22 -0.51
CA PHE A 190 4.41 3.34 0.23
C PHE A 190 5.25 2.37 1.06
N LYS A 191 4.87 2.13 2.31
CA LYS A 191 5.60 1.21 3.16
C LYS A 191 4.69 0.52 4.17
N LEU A 192 5.02 -0.71 4.51
CA LEU A 192 4.37 -1.42 5.61
C LEU A 192 4.74 -0.79 6.95
N LEU A 193 3.75 -0.49 7.79
CA LEU A 193 3.97 0.25 9.04
C LEU A 193 4.92 -0.48 10.00
N LYS A 194 4.81 -1.80 10.12
CA LYS A 194 5.65 -2.59 11.04
C LYS A 194 7.11 -2.70 10.61
N TYR A 195 7.42 -2.38 9.35
CA TYR A 195 8.77 -2.43 8.77
C TYR A 195 9.50 -1.08 8.77
N SER A 196 9.32 -0.27 9.82
CA SER A 196 10.03 1.00 9.98
C SER A 196 11.39 0.85 10.67
N ARG A 197 12.23 -0.04 10.15
CA ARG A 197 13.65 -0.09 10.53
C ARG A 197 14.56 0.28 9.38
#